data_7c740394125ef1cde4718561c98c2a5d
#
_entry.id   7c740394125ef1cde4718561c98c2a5d
#
_cell.length_a   1.000
_cell.length_b   1.000
_cell.length_c   1.000
_cell.angle_alpha   90.00
_cell.angle_beta   90.00
_cell.angle_gamma   90.00
#
_symmetry.space_group_name_H-M   'P 1'
#
loop_
_entity.id
_entity.type
_entity.pdbx_description
1 polymer ?
#
loop_
_entity_poly.entity_id
_entity_poly.type
_entity_poly.pdbx_seq_one_letter_code
_entity_poly.pdbx_strand_id
1 'polypeptide(L)'
;AGIPVQRGLRPGAHHGIIAADMSYDRADFDYSTEADPLPKGHAGTHIGMFLAWAVLNGLESDHHRAHSAGLLARLRQREITGRQFFEAACQERFAEKDLNEEGNQFVQHYYVDEAGRRGAYFADYKKVLAARLPSFWHVADNWENYEKIAAAISRRYEEWKSPRSRKRSWQFWRSN
;
A
#
# COMPACT_ATOMS: atom_id res chain seq x y z
N ALA A 1 21.15 -14.63 66.46
CA ALA A 1 21.22 -15.39 65.22
C ALA A 1 20.33 -14.72 64.19
N GLY A 2 20.95 -13.88 63.35
CA GLY A 2 20.24 -13.14 62.29
C GLY A 2 20.40 -13.85 60.93
N ILE A 3 19.30 -14.03 60.23
CA ILE A 3 19.25 -14.63 58.92
C ILE A 3 19.44 -13.47 57.89
N PRO A 4 20.35 -13.57 56.91
CA PRO A 4 20.50 -12.53 55.91
C PRO A 4 19.38 -12.61 54.84
N VAL A 5 18.70 -11.48 54.62
CA VAL A 5 17.72 -11.28 53.58
C VAL A 5 18.44 -11.25 52.25
N GLN A 6 18.18 -12.23 51.38
CA GLN A 6 18.59 -12.23 49.98
C GLN A 6 17.78 -11.19 49.20
N ARG A 7 18.43 -10.17 48.66
CA ARG A 7 17.84 -9.25 47.68
C ARG A 7 17.66 -9.99 46.36
N GLY A 8 16.41 -10.28 46.03
CA GLY A 8 16.02 -10.78 44.70
C GLY A 8 16.38 -9.80 43.62
N LEU A 9 17.19 -10.25 42.67
CA LEU A 9 17.41 -9.62 41.36
C LEU A 9 16.09 -9.57 40.62
N ARG A 10 15.63 -8.36 40.29
CA ARG A 10 14.51 -8.16 39.39
C ARG A 10 14.96 -8.57 37.98
N PRO A 11 14.25 -9.48 37.28
CA PRO A 11 14.51 -9.70 35.86
C PRO A 11 14.15 -8.42 35.11
N GLY A 12 15.12 -7.88 34.38
CA GLY A 12 14.90 -6.78 33.46
C GLY A 12 13.83 -7.16 32.47
N ALA A 13 12.73 -6.41 32.46
CA ALA A 13 11.74 -6.48 31.41
C ALA A 13 12.40 -5.95 30.14
N HIS A 14 12.86 -6.86 29.27
CA HIS A 14 13.08 -6.54 27.88
C HIS A 14 11.69 -6.22 27.30
N HIS A 15 11.34 -4.96 27.31
CA HIS A 15 10.31 -4.45 26.43
C HIS A 15 10.88 -4.57 25.01
N GLY A 16 10.64 -5.72 24.38
CA GLY A 16 10.67 -5.81 22.93
C GLY A 16 9.69 -4.77 22.43
N ILE A 17 10.21 -3.70 21.85
CA ILE A 17 9.42 -2.80 21.03
C ILE A 17 8.91 -3.69 19.92
N ILE A 18 7.64 -4.08 19.98
CA ILE A 18 6.93 -4.69 18.86
C ILE A 18 7.04 -3.59 17.81
N ALA A 19 7.82 -3.83 16.74
CA ALA A 19 7.87 -2.93 15.61
C ALA A 19 6.42 -2.68 15.19
N ALA A 20 5.98 -1.43 15.31
CA ALA A 20 4.66 -1.04 14.85
C ALA A 20 4.52 -1.55 13.43
N ASP A 21 3.38 -2.14 13.10
CA ASP A 21 3.07 -2.69 11.78
C ASP A 21 3.23 -1.55 10.75
N MET A 22 4.40 -1.48 10.11
CA MET A 22 4.82 -0.41 9.19
C MET A 22 4.23 -0.66 7.80
N SER A 23 2.95 -1.06 7.73
CA SER A 23 2.25 -1.18 6.47
C SER A 23 1.71 0.17 5.99
N TYR A 24 1.77 0.41 4.69
CA TYR A 24 1.12 1.56 4.04
C TYR A 24 -0.40 1.43 4.08
N ASP A 25 -0.89 0.20 3.87
CA ASP A 25 -2.32 -0.12 3.88
C ASP A 25 -2.55 -1.62 4.15
N ARG A 26 -3.78 -1.98 4.50
CA ARG A 26 -4.17 -3.36 4.81
C ARG A 26 -5.64 -3.60 4.48
N ALA A 27 -5.98 -4.84 4.16
CA ALA A 27 -7.32 -5.24 3.75
C ALA A 27 -7.94 -6.33 4.64
N ASP A 28 -7.39 -6.56 5.82
CA ASP A 28 -7.88 -7.54 6.79
C ASP A 28 -9.14 -7.07 7.56
N PHE A 29 -9.83 -6.05 7.04
CA PHE A 29 -11.09 -5.53 7.58
C PHE A 29 -12.25 -5.84 6.65
N ASP A 30 -13.37 -6.23 7.21
CA ASP A 30 -14.64 -6.33 6.51
C ASP A 30 -15.51 -5.11 6.82
N TYR A 31 -15.80 -4.32 5.79
CA TYR A 31 -16.65 -3.15 5.86
C TYR A 31 -18.11 -3.47 5.46
N SER A 32 -18.41 -4.74 5.16
CA SER A 32 -19.74 -5.18 4.79
C SER A 32 -20.71 -5.12 5.97
N THR A 33 -21.94 -4.73 5.70
CA THR A 33 -23.04 -4.73 6.66
C THR A 33 -24.27 -5.42 6.06
N GLU A 34 -25.26 -5.78 6.87
CA GLU A 34 -26.55 -6.31 6.36
C GLU A 34 -27.26 -5.32 5.43
N ALA A 35 -27.13 -4.02 5.70
CA ALA A 35 -27.73 -2.96 4.88
C ALA A 35 -26.93 -2.62 3.62
N ASP A 36 -25.62 -2.93 3.60
CA ASP A 36 -24.69 -2.67 2.49
C ASP A 36 -23.73 -3.86 2.33
N PRO A 37 -24.19 -4.96 1.74
CA PRO A 37 -23.36 -6.15 1.52
C PRO A 37 -22.33 -5.88 0.43
N LEU A 38 -21.05 -6.02 0.78
CA LEU A 38 -19.95 -5.80 -0.13
C LEU A 38 -19.35 -7.12 -0.67
N PRO A 39 -18.79 -7.13 -1.87
CA PRO A 39 -18.12 -8.32 -2.41
C PRO A 39 -16.97 -8.75 -1.51
N LYS A 40 -16.74 -10.06 -1.38
CA LYS A 40 -15.59 -10.59 -0.64
C LYS A 40 -14.29 -9.99 -1.19
N GLY A 41 -13.39 -9.56 -0.31
CA GLY A 41 -12.10 -8.96 -0.67
C GLY A 41 -12.19 -7.50 -1.13
N HIS A 42 -13.35 -6.84 -1.02
CA HIS A 42 -13.56 -5.43 -1.43
C HIS A 42 -12.53 -4.48 -0.83
N ALA A 43 -12.09 -4.72 0.41
CA ALA A 43 -11.10 -3.90 1.11
C ALA A 43 -9.73 -3.87 0.42
N GLY A 44 -9.39 -4.91 -0.36
CA GLY A 44 -8.10 -5.01 -1.08
C GLY A 44 -8.11 -4.45 -2.51
N THR A 45 -9.26 -4.10 -3.07
CA THR A 45 -9.36 -3.74 -4.49
C THR A 45 -8.50 -2.53 -4.86
N HIS A 46 -8.59 -1.45 -4.11
CA HIS A 46 -7.79 -0.24 -4.37
C HIS A 46 -6.30 -0.47 -4.19
N ILE A 47 -5.90 -1.25 -3.16
CA ILE A 47 -4.50 -1.61 -2.92
C ILE A 47 -3.97 -2.44 -4.09
N GLY A 48 -4.73 -3.46 -4.49
CA GLY A 48 -4.37 -4.33 -5.60
C GLY A 48 -4.21 -3.58 -6.93
N MET A 49 -5.08 -2.61 -7.22
CA MET A 49 -4.95 -1.79 -8.43
C MET A 49 -3.67 -0.94 -8.43
N PHE A 50 -3.30 -0.36 -7.28
CA PHE A 50 -2.04 0.37 -7.16
C PHE A 50 -0.83 -0.55 -7.31
N LEU A 51 -0.83 -1.71 -6.65
CA LEU A 51 0.24 -2.71 -6.76
C LEU A 51 0.36 -3.26 -8.19
N ALA A 52 -0.76 -3.55 -8.87
CA ALA A 52 -0.73 -3.98 -10.27
C ALA A 52 -0.05 -2.92 -11.14
N TRP A 53 -0.39 -1.63 -10.96
CA TRP A 53 0.26 -0.55 -11.66
C TRP A 53 1.76 -0.50 -11.37
N ALA A 54 2.17 -0.62 -10.11
CA ALA A 54 3.57 -0.62 -9.71
C ALA A 54 4.35 -1.78 -10.36
N VAL A 55 3.83 -3.01 -10.32
CA VAL A 55 4.45 -4.20 -10.94
C VAL A 55 4.55 -4.05 -12.46
N LEU A 56 3.51 -3.54 -13.12
CA LEU A 56 3.50 -3.35 -14.57
C LEU A 56 4.44 -2.24 -15.03
N ASN A 57 4.87 -1.35 -14.11
CA ASN A 57 5.87 -0.31 -14.35
C ASN A 57 7.26 -0.67 -13.78
N GLY A 58 7.50 -1.93 -13.36
CA GLY A 58 8.80 -2.41 -12.91
C GLY A 58 9.23 -1.90 -11.54
N LEU A 59 8.27 -1.51 -10.70
CA LEU A 59 8.52 -0.97 -9.36
C LEU A 59 8.39 -2.01 -8.25
N GLU A 60 8.20 -3.29 -8.60
CA GLU A 60 8.20 -4.38 -7.63
C GLU A 60 9.56 -4.56 -6.95
N SER A 61 9.55 -5.07 -5.73
CA SER A 61 10.76 -5.32 -4.95
C SER A 61 11.52 -6.57 -5.41
N ASP A 62 12.80 -6.67 -5.02
CA ASP A 62 13.58 -7.90 -5.17
C ASP A 62 12.99 -9.06 -4.37
N HIS A 63 12.30 -8.77 -3.26
CA HIS A 63 11.57 -9.79 -2.50
C HIS A 63 10.52 -10.48 -3.38
N HIS A 64 9.69 -9.73 -4.09
CA HIS A 64 8.71 -10.31 -4.99
C HIS A 64 9.32 -11.01 -6.19
N ARG A 65 10.42 -10.48 -6.74
CA ARG A 65 11.18 -11.16 -7.81
C ARG A 65 11.69 -12.53 -7.38
N ALA A 66 12.16 -12.63 -6.14
CA ALA A 66 12.71 -13.88 -5.60
C ALA A 66 11.63 -14.88 -5.15
N HIS A 67 10.53 -14.41 -4.52
CA HIS A 67 9.59 -15.28 -3.83
C HIS A 67 8.20 -15.36 -4.48
N SER A 68 7.88 -14.45 -5.41
CA SER A 68 6.56 -14.36 -6.04
C SER A 68 6.64 -14.33 -7.57
N ALA A 69 7.72 -14.84 -8.17
CA ALA A 69 7.97 -14.75 -9.62
C ALA A 69 6.82 -15.29 -10.46
N GLY A 70 6.20 -16.42 -10.06
CA GLY A 70 5.05 -17.00 -10.74
C GLY A 70 3.81 -16.11 -10.68
N LEU A 71 3.56 -15.46 -9.53
CA LEU A 71 2.44 -14.51 -9.38
C LEU A 71 2.69 -13.23 -10.17
N LEU A 72 3.92 -12.72 -10.20
CA LEU A 72 4.30 -11.59 -11.04
C LEU A 72 4.06 -11.88 -12.54
N ALA A 73 4.43 -13.07 -13.01
CA ALA A 73 4.20 -13.48 -14.39
C ALA A 73 2.71 -13.53 -14.72
N ARG A 74 1.90 -14.15 -13.88
CA ARG A 74 0.44 -14.23 -14.04
C ARG A 74 -0.24 -12.87 -14.02
N LEU A 75 0.21 -11.95 -13.14
CA LEU A 75 -0.29 -10.57 -13.11
C LEU A 75 0.03 -9.84 -14.42
N ARG A 76 1.27 -9.95 -14.93
CA ARG A 76 1.69 -9.34 -16.20
C ARG A 76 0.94 -9.90 -17.40
N GLN A 77 0.56 -11.18 -17.37
CA GLN A 77 -0.25 -11.84 -18.38
C GLN A 77 -1.76 -11.59 -18.19
N ARG A 78 -2.15 -10.86 -17.14
CA ARG A 78 -3.55 -10.57 -16.77
C ARG A 78 -4.38 -11.83 -16.44
N GLU A 79 -3.74 -12.90 -16.06
CA GLU A 79 -4.40 -14.12 -15.59
C GLU A 79 -5.00 -13.96 -14.18
N ILE A 80 -4.42 -13.03 -13.38
CA ILE A 80 -4.92 -12.62 -12.08
C ILE A 80 -5.03 -11.11 -12.02
N THR A 81 -5.92 -10.61 -11.15
CA THR A 81 -6.05 -9.17 -10.88
C THR A 81 -5.00 -8.71 -9.87
N GLY A 82 -4.86 -7.39 -9.75
CA GLY A 82 -3.99 -6.80 -8.74
C GLY A 82 -4.40 -7.16 -7.31
N ARG A 83 -5.71 -7.26 -7.03
CA ARG A 83 -6.22 -7.71 -5.73
C ARG A 83 -5.82 -9.16 -5.45
N GLN A 84 -5.99 -10.07 -6.42
CA GLN A 84 -5.58 -11.46 -6.27
C GLN A 84 -4.07 -11.59 -6.05
N PHE A 85 -3.26 -10.77 -6.71
CA PHE A 85 -1.82 -10.68 -6.43
C PHE A 85 -1.56 -10.21 -5.00
N PHE A 86 -2.21 -9.14 -4.57
CA PHE A 86 -2.07 -8.59 -3.24
C PHE A 86 -2.44 -9.59 -2.13
N GLU A 87 -3.57 -10.29 -2.27
CA GLU A 87 -4.00 -11.34 -1.35
C GLU A 87 -2.96 -12.48 -1.26
N ALA A 88 -2.45 -12.95 -2.41
CA ALA A 88 -1.57 -14.11 -2.47
C ALA A 88 -0.10 -13.81 -2.11
N ALA A 89 0.43 -12.66 -2.53
CA ALA A 89 1.84 -12.32 -2.39
C ALA A 89 2.13 -11.42 -1.17
N CYS A 90 1.20 -10.52 -0.80
CA CYS A 90 1.39 -9.56 0.28
C CYS A 90 0.62 -9.92 1.55
N GLN A 91 -0.16 -11.01 1.57
CA GLN A 91 -0.96 -11.45 2.72
C GLN A 91 -1.87 -10.32 3.24
N GLU A 92 -2.54 -9.62 2.33
CA GLU A 92 -3.44 -8.50 2.62
C GLU A 92 -2.81 -7.31 3.37
N ARG A 93 -1.48 -7.18 3.28
CA ARG A 93 -0.70 -6.08 3.88
C ARG A 93 0.25 -5.48 2.86
N PHE A 94 0.04 -4.22 2.52
CA PHE A 94 0.91 -3.47 1.63
C PHE A 94 1.95 -2.69 2.43
N ALA A 95 3.22 -2.98 2.21
CA ALA A 95 4.33 -2.45 2.98
C ALA A 95 5.54 -2.10 2.10
N GLU A 96 6.55 -1.48 2.70
CA GLU A 96 7.80 -1.08 2.03
C GLU A 96 8.48 -2.25 1.31
N LYS A 97 8.43 -3.46 1.86
CA LYS A 97 9.02 -4.67 1.28
C LYS A 97 8.44 -5.05 -0.09
N ASP A 98 7.27 -4.53 -0.46
CA ASP A 98 6.56 -4.93 -1.67
C ASP A 98 7.03 -4.16 -2.91
N LEU A 99 7.69 -3.02 -2.73
CA LEU A 99 8.18 -2.16 -3.81
C LEU A 99 9.69 -1.94 -3.74
N ASN A 100 10.28 -1.54 -4.87
CA ASN A 100 11.65 -1.03 -4.92
C ASN A 100 11.71 0.41 -4.33
N GLU A 101 12.91 0.97 -4.26
CA GLU A 101 13.13 2.30 -3.69
C GLU A 101 12.30 3.40 -4.39
N GLU A 102 12.26 3.41 -5.72
CA GLU A 102 11.49 4.38 -6.50
C GLU A 102 9.98 4.24 -6.25
N GLY A 103 9.47 3.01 -6.19
CA GLY A 103 8.08 2.72 -5.87
C GLY A 103 7.71 3.20 -4.46
N ASN A 104 8.57 2.96 -3.48
CA ASN A 104 8.37 3.42 -2.10
C ASN A 104 8.39 4.95 -1.98
N GLN A 105 9.28 5.64 -2.69
CA GLN A 105 9.28 7.10 -2.76
C GLN A 105 7.99 7.65 -3.38
N PHE A 106 7.46 6.99 -4.40
CA PHE A 106 6.20 7.39 -5.01
C PHE A 106 5.00 7.12 -4.09
N VAL A 107 5.00 6.03 -3.33
CA VAL A 107 3.99 5.78 -2.28
C VAL A 107 3.94 6.94 -1.29
N GLN A 108 5.09 7.37 -0.77
CA GLN A 108 5.18 8.50 0.17
C GLN A 108 4.70 9.82 -0.43
N HIS A 109 4.77 9.99 -1.73
CA HIS A 109 4.29 11.19 -2.42
C HIS A 109 2.80 11.16 -2.74
N TYR A 110 2.25 10.00 -3.07
CA TYR A 110 0.95 9.90 -3.70
C TYR A 110 -0.05 9.01 -2.96
N TYR A 111 0.39 7.85 -2.42
CA TYR A 111 -0.49 6.89 -1.76
C TYR A 111 -0.79 7.29 -0.32
N VAL A 112 0.22 7.70 0.43
CA VAL A 112 0.09 8.22 1.80
C VAL A 112 0.40 9.72 1.85
N ASP A 113 -0.09 10.41 2.87
CA ASP A 113 0.31 11.79 3.16
C ASP A 113 1.48 11.81 4.18
N GLU A 114 2.01 13.01 4.46
CA GLU A 114 3.12 13.19 5.41
C GLU A 114 2.82 12.68 6.84
N ALA A 115 1.55 12.51 7.17
CA ALA A 115 1.10 11.94 8.44
C ALA A 115 0.81 10.42 8.36
N GLY A 116 1.14 9.77 7.23
CA GLY A 116 0.86 8.35 7.00
C GLY A 116 -0.62 8.01 6.79
N ARG A 117 -1.44 9.02 6.47
CA ARG A 117 -2.86 8.84 6.16
C ARG A 117 -3.06 8.69 4.65
N ARG A 118 -4.30 8.49 4.22
CA ARG A 118 -4.68 8.39 2.81
C ARG A 118 -4.28 9.63 2.02
N GLY A 119 -3.40 9.43 1.03
CA GLY A 119 -2.90 10.48 0.14
C GLY A 119 -3.82 10.77 -1.05
N ALA A 120 -3.29 11.46 -2.06
CA ALA A 120 -4.03 11.90 -3.24
C ALA A 120 -4.58 10.74 -4.09
N TYR A 121 -3.97 9.55 -4.02
CA TYR A 121 -4.45 8.34 -4.69
C TYR A 121 -5.91 8.05 -4.40
N PHE A 122 -6.32 8.14 -3.15
CA PHE A 122 -7.69 7.84 -2.73
C PHE A 122 -8.73 8.81 -3.30
N ALA A 123 -8.35 10.08 -3.45
CA ALA A 123 -9.19 11.09 -4.10
C ALA A 123 -9.33 10.79 -5.60
N ASP A 124 -8.22 10.45 -6.28
CA ASP A 124 -8.23 10.09 -7.69
C ASP A 124 -9.03 8.78 -7.92
N TYR A 125 -8.82 7.75 -7.08
CA TYR A 125 -9.58 6.50 -7.14
C TYR A 125 -11.08 6.73 -6.98
N LYS A 126 -11.50 7.50 -5.99
CA LYS A 126 -12.90 7.85 -5.76
C LYS A 126 -13.49 8.60 -6.96
N LYS A 127 -12.77 9.59 -7.47
CA LYS A 127 -13.22 10.39 -8.61
C LYS A 127 -13.36 9.57 -9.89
N VAL A 128 -12.41 8.67 -10.16
CA VAL A 128 -12.33 7.91 -11.41
C VAL A 128 -13.27 6.71 -11.40
N LEU A 129 -13.36 5.99 -10.28
CA LEU A 129 -14.04 4.70 -10.22
C LEU A 129 -15.32 4.70 -9.37
N ALA A 130 -15.37 5.48 -8.30
CA ALA A 130 -16.44 5.39 -7.32
C ALA A 130 -17.42 6.57 -7.33
N ALA A 131 -17.27 7.54 -8.22
CA ALA A 131 -18.08 8.76 -8.25
C ALA A 131 -19.61 8.51 -8.40
N ARG A 132 -19.99 7.38 -9.00
CA ARG A 132 -21.39 6.99 -9.23
C ARG A 132 -21.79 5.71 -8.49
N LEU A 133 -20.92 5.21 -7.61
CA LEU A 133 -21.17 4.03 -6.81
C LEU A 133 -21.65 4.42 -5.40
N PRO A 134 -22.37 3.53 -4.69
CA PRO A 134 -22.82 3.81 -3.34
C PRO A 134 -21.67 4.13 -2.39
N SER A 135 -20.54 3.44 -2.51
CA SER A 135 -19.33 3.72 -1.75
C SER A 135 -18.07 3.39 -2.51
N PHE A 136 -16.94 3.78 -1.95
CA PHE A 136 -15.58 3.46 -2.40
C PHE A 136 -15.35 1.93 -2.53
N TRP A 137 -16.01 1.15 -1.70
CA TRP A 137 -15.84 -0.29 -1.59
C TRP A 137 -16.60 -1.10 -2.66
N HIS A 138 -17.50 -0.46 -3.41
CA HIS A 138 -18.26 -1.09 -4.49
C HIS A 138 -17.53 -1.17 -5.83
N VAL A 139 -16.30 -0.70 -5.90
CA VAL A 139 -15.50 -0.78 -7.13
C VAL A 139 -15.18 -2.24 -7.43
N ALA A 140 -15.64 -2.71 -8.59
CA ALA A 140 -15.36 -4.08 -9.02
C ALA A 140 -13.87 -4.28 -9.34
N ASP A 141 -13.34 -5.42 -8.88
CA ASP A 141 -11.97 -5.84 -9.16
C ASP A 141 -11.90 -6.47 -10.56
N ASN A 142 -11.58 -5.67 -11.55
CA ASN A 142 -11.40 -6.10 -12.94
C ASN A 142 -10.41 -5.20 -13.69
N TRP A 143 -9.93 -5.69 -14.83
CA TRP A 143 -8.95 -5.00 -15.65
C TRP A 143 -9.50 -3.73 -16.32
N GLU A 144 -10.80 -3.64 -16.59
CA GLU A 144 -11.41 -2.42 -17.13
C GLU A 144 -11.31 -1.25 -16.14
N ASN A 145 -11.63 -1.48 -14.87
CA ASN A 145 -11.48 -0.47 -13.82
C ASN A 145 -10.00 -0.16 -13.54
N TYR A 146 -9.15 -1.18 -13.60
CA TYR A 146 -7.71 -0.99 -13.49
C TYR A 146 -7.20 -0.01 -14.56
N GLU A 147 -7.55 -0.17 -15.83
CA GLU A 147 -7.07 0.72 -16.89
C GLU A 147 -7.47 2.18 -16.66
N LYS A 148 -8.67 2.42 -16.13
CA LYS A 148 -9.14 3.77 -15.82
C LYS A 148 -8.29 4.44 -14.75
N ILE A 149 -8.00 3.73 -13.64
CA ILE A 149 -7.20 4.30 -12.56
C ILE A 149 -5.71 4.32 -12.89
N ALA A 150 -5.20 3.34 -13.64
CA ALA A 150 -3.81 3.28 -14.06
C ALA A 150 -3.40 4.52 -14.86
N ALA A 151 -4.29 5.04 -15.71
CA ALA A 151 -4.04 6.29 -16.44
C ALA A 151 -3.86 7.49 -15.50
N ALA A 152 -4.63 7.55 -14.41
CA ALA A 152 -4.50 8.61 -13.41
C ALA A 152 -3.20 8.47 -12.61
N ILE A 153 -2.84 7.24 -12.18
CA ILE A 153 -1.60 6.96 -11.46
C ILE A 153 -0.39 7.31 -12.34
N SER A 154 -0.38 6.88 -13.61
CA SER A 154 0.72 7.17 -14.55
C SER A 154 0.93 8.66 -14.72
N ARG A 155 -0.14 9.44 -14.88
CA ARG A 155 -0.02 10.91 -14.96
C ARG A 155 0.61 11.49 -13.68
N ARG A 156 0.20 11.06 -12.50
CA ARG A 156 0.77 11.51 -11.22
C ARG A 156 2.24 11.14 -11.07
N TYR A 157 2.59 9.95 -11.53
CA TYR A 157 3.97 9.47 -11.51
C TYR A 157 4.87 10.31 -12.43
N GLU A 158 4.43 10.60 -13.66
CA GLU A 158 5.17 11.47 -14.59
C GLU A 158 5.28 12.91 -14.06
N GLU A 159 4.22 13.46 -13.48
CA GLU A 159 4.24 14.76 -12.82
C GLU A 159 5.28 14.79 -11.69
N TRP A 160 5.32 13.76 -10.86
CA TRP A 160 6.28 13.62 -9.77
C TRP A 160 7.73 13.49 -10.27
N LYS A 161 7.97 12.75 -11.33
CA LYS A 161 9.31 12.58 -11.94
C LYS A 161 9.80 13.81 -12.69
N SER A 162 8.90 14.75 -13.02
CA SER A 162 9.26 15.89 -13.83
C SER A 162 10.27 16.81 -13.14
N PRO A 163 11.22 17.45 -13.90
CA PRO A 163 12.21 18.38 -13.32
C PRO A 163 11.60 19.59 -12.60
N ARG A 164 10.35 19.96 -12.96
CA ARG A 164 9.63 21.08 -12.31
C ARG A 164 9.20 20.75 -10.88
N SER A 165 8.82 19.51 -10.60
CA SER A 165 8.44 19.07 -9.24
C SER A 165 9.68 18.96 -8.34
N ARG A 166 10.81 18.45 -8.86
CA ARG A 166 12.09 18.37 -8.13
C ARG A 166 12.61 19.73 -7.68
N LYS A 167 12.49 20.79 -8.50
CA LYS A 167 12.92 22.15 -8.11
C LYS A 167 12.12 22.74 -6.94
N ARG A 168 10.83 22.41 -6.79
CA ARG A 168 10.01 22.90 -5.66
C ARG A 168 10.39 22.25 -4.34
N SER A 169 10.72 20.96 -4.32
CA SER A 169 11.14 20.28 -3.09
C SER A 169 12.52 20.80 -2.59
N TRP A 170 13.47 21.10 -3.49
CA TRP A 170 14.78 21.64 -3.14
C TRP A 170 14.73 23.06 -2.56
N GLN A 171 13.78 23.89 -2.97
CA GLN A 171 13.59 25.23 -2.41
C GLN A 171 13.03 25.19 -1.00
N PHE A 172 12.22 24.21 -0.66
CA PHE A 172 11.64 24.05 0.68
C PHE A 172 12.71 23.68 1.74
N TRP A 173 13.71 22.86 1.35
CA TRP A 173 14.81 22.44 2.24
C TRP A 173 15.88 23.51 2.46
N ARG A 174 15.91 24.57 1.66
CA ARG A 174 16.89 25.67 1.80
C ARG A 174 16.38 26.84 2.65
N SER A 175 15.14 26.81 3.08
CA SER A 175 14.50 27.92 3.79
C SER A 175 14.21 27.65 5.28
N ASN A 176 14.74 26.53 5.82
CA ASN A 176 14.67 26.21 7.26
C ASN A 176 16.06 26.04 7.84
#